data_ed4561112b38b64aeb0329573de9b534
#
_entry.id   ed4561112b38b64aeb0329573de9b534
#
_cell.length_a   1.000
_cell.length_b   1.000
_cell.length_c   1.000
_cell.angle_alpha   90.00
_cell.angle_beta   90.00
_cell.angle_gamma   90.00
#
_symmetry.space_group_name_H-M   'P 1'
#
loop_
_entity.id
_entity.type
_entity.pdbx_description
1 polymer ?
#
loop_
_entity_poly.entity_id
_entity_poly.type
_entity_poly.pdbx_seq_one_letter_code
_entity_poly.pdbx_strand_id
1 'polypeptide(L)'
;MQQYNGDVTRYQQQYSSDQQALQSAKSNTAYQKALQTLNGHVEAIQIPAMKAECNYLFQKLRQEAIDFGKKHTYYDSYNNTTYPLGYQYGPNGATGPLWLQGEISSAQTLADYQQAVEDLNMDLTNFQAMVADFSDKTPYNKVHQTDIQLMEHYGYMNSKVVVVSLAEQALRVYNNGKLVNAFLVVTGQPDLPTPPGTWWVEGKKSPTEFKADVPQSSPEWYPPTPINYAMQFHSNGYFLHDSWWRTEYGPGMNFPHLDPGGTQYSIHGSHGCVNMSKADAAWLYNFVELYTHVLIY
;
A
#
# COMPACT_ATOMS: atom_id res chain seq x y z
N MET A 1 5.42 17.38 -16.84
CA MET A 1 4.33 18.32 -16.53
C MET A 1 3.19 18.23 -17.54
N GLN A 2 3.40 18.47 -18.83
CA GLN A 2 2.33 18.40 -19.83
C GLN A 2 1.64 17.01 -19.88
N GLN A 3 2.39 15.92 -19.85
CA GLN A 3 1.85 14.55 -19.80
C GLN A 3 1.02 14.25 -18.54
N TYR A 4 1.13 15.09 -17.53
CA TYR A 4 0.40 14.98 -16.26
C TYR A 4 -0.68 16.08 -16.10
N ASN A 5 -1.15 16.64 -17.21
CA ASN A 5 -2.18 17.68 -17.25
C ASN A 5 -1.82 18.98 -16.50
N GLY A 6 -0.52 19.23 -16.22
CA GLY A 6 -0.06 20.46 -15.61
C GLY A 6 -0.03 21.62 -16.60
N ASP A 7 -0.34 22.83 -16.14
CA ASP A 7 -0.22 24.03 -16.97
C ASP A 7 1.26 24.30 -17.33
N VAL A 8 1.57 24.29 -18.60
CA VAL A 8 2.92 24.48 -19.13
C VAL A 8 3.13 25.83 -19.82
N THR A 9 2.07 26.62 -19.98
CA THR A 9 2.08 27.83 -20.79
C THR A 9 3.19 28.80 -20.40
N ARG A 10 3.31 29.11 -19.11
CA ARG A 10 4.37 29.95 -18.55
C ARG A 10 5.76 29.40 -18.83
N TYR A 11 5.95 28.12 -18.66
CA TYR A 11 7.26 27.46 -18.79
C TYR A 11 7.69 27.33 -20.25
N GLN A 12 6.75 27.14 -21.17
CA GLN A 12 7.02 27.15 -22.61
C GLN A 12 7.47 28.54 -23.09
N GLN A 13 6.81 29.60 -22.62
CA GLN A 13 7.22 30.99 -22.91
C GLN A 13 8.60 31.28 -22.37
N GLN A 14 8.86 30.87 -21.12
CA GLN A 14 10.14 31.05 -20.45
C GLN A 14 11.26 30.30 -21.18
N TYR A 15 11.05 29.03 -21.54
CA TYR A 15 12.00 28.25 -22.34
C TYR A 15 12.31 28.88 -23.68
N SER A 16 11.31 29.40 -24.40
CA SER A 16 11.51 30.06 -25.67
C SER A 16 12.37 31.34 -25.53
N SER A 17 12.14 32.10 -24.46
CA SER A 17 12.95 33.28 -24.13
C SER A 17 14.42 32.94 -23.80
N ASP A 18 14.63 31.88 -23.01
CA ASP A 18 15.96 31.39 -22.64
C ASP A 18 16.73 30.87 -23.87
N GLN A 19 16.05 30.14 -24.74
CA GLN A 19 16.63 29.64 -26.00
C GLN A 19 17.07 30.83 -26.89
N GLN A 20 16.23 31.86 -27.01
CA GLN A 20 16.56 33.05 -27.78
C GLN A 20 17.75 33.82 -27.17
N ALA A 21 17.81 33.92 -25.83
CA ALA A 21 18.92 34.57 -25.13
C ALA A 21 20.25 33.84 -25.38
N LEU A 22 20.25 32.48 -25.32
CA LEU A 22 21.44 31.68 -25.64
C LEU A 22 21.88 31.82 -27.09
N GLN A 23 20.95 31.79 -28.05
CA GLN A 23 21.24 31.89 -29.49
C GLN A 23 21.75 33.31 -29.89
N SER A 24 21.28 34.34 -29.20
CA SER A 24 21.65 35.74 -29.50
C SER A 24 22.91 36.22 -28.76
N ALA A 25 23.48 35.41 -27.87
CA ALA A 25 24.66 35.79 -27.08
C ALA A 25 25.90 36.00 -27.97
N LYS A 26 26.45 37.23 -27.97
CA LYS A 26 27.59 37.61 -28.79
C LYS A 26 28.93 37.59 -28.03
N SER A 27 28.94 37.23 -26.77
CA SER A 27 30.15 37.12 -25.95
C SER A 27 30.05 35.96 -24.98
N ASN A 28 31.19 35.46 -24.51
CA ASN A 28 31.23 34.42 -23.51
C ASN A 28 30.49 34.81 -22.21
N THR A 29 30.64 36.03 -21.76
CA THR A 29 29.94 36.57 -20.58
C THR A 29 28.42 36.56 -20.77
N ALA A 30 27.92 36.97 -21.96
CA ALA A 30 26.50 36.97 -22.26
C ALA A 30 25.95 35.51 -22.30
N TYR A 31 26.71 34.60 -22.90
CA TYR A 31 26.35 33.19 -22.95
C TYR A 31 26.27 32.55 -21.56
N GLN A 32 27.30 32.79 -20.72
CA GLN A 32 27.33 32.30 -19.35
C GLN A 32 26.13 32.82 -18.52
N LYS A 33 25.78 34.09 -18.68
CA LYS A 33 24.62 34.69 -18.01
C LYS A 33 23.30 34.04 -18.47
N ALA A 34 23.12 33.83 -19.77
CA ALA A 34 21.94 33.19 -20.31
C ALA A 34 21.82 31.73 -19.83
N LEU A 35 22.94 30.99 -19.78
CA LEU A 35 22.99 29.63 -19.25
C LEU A 35 22.64 29.57 -17.75
N GLN A 36 23.15 30.48 -16.95
CA GLN A 36 22.82 30.60 -15.53
C GLN A 36 21.33 30.88 -15.33
N THR A 37 20.73 31.75 -16.14
CA THR A 37 19.31 32.06 -16.11
C THR A 37 18.47 30.81 -16.45
N LEU A 38 18.80 30.08 -17.53
CA LEU A 38 18.15 28.83 -17.91
C LEU A 38 18.22 27.80 -16.78
N ASN A 39 19.39 27.61 -16.18
CA ASN A 39 19.53 26.64 -15.06
C ASN A 39 18.63 27.04 -13.89
N GLY A 40 18.55 28.32 -13.52
CA GLY A 40 17.63 28.78 -12.47
C GLY A 40 16.15 28.51 -12.81
N HIS A 41 15.77 28.63 -14.09
CA HIS A 41 14.42 28.29 -14.54
C HIS A 41 14.16 26.78 -14.53
N VAL A 42 15.15 25.96 -14.88
CA VAL A 42 15.06 24.49 -14.79
C VAL A 42 14.89 24.05 -13.34
N GLU A 43 15.63 24.62 -12.40
CA GLU A 43 15.46 24.34 -10.97
C GLU A 43 14.06 24.75 -10.48
N ALA A 44 13.58 25.91 -10.89
CA ALA A 44 12.28 26.43 -10.48
C ALA A 44 11.06 25.61 -10.99
N ILE A 45 11.20 24.85 -12.08
CA ILE A 45 10.12 23.99 -12.60
C ILE A 45 10.05 22.61 -11.93
N GLN A 46 11.10 22.15 -11.24
CA GLN A 46 11.18 20.78 -10.71
C GLN A 46 10.02 20.48 -9.75
N ILE A 47 9.83 21.30 -8.71
CA ILE A 47 8.74 21.11 -7.74
C ILE A 47 7.35 21.20 -8.41
N PRO A 48 7.03 22.22 -9.21
CA PRO A 48 5.76 22.25 -9.95
C PRO A 48 5.51 21.04 -10.86
N ALA A 49 6.57 20.51 -11.49
CA ALA A 49 6.47 19.33 -12.34
C ALA A 49 6.15 18.06 -11.52
N MET A 50 6.89 17.83 -10.44
CA MET A 50 6.66 16.70 -9.54
C MET A 50 5.29 16.78 -8.87
N LYS A 51 4.86 17.97 -8.45
CA LYS A 51 3.50 18.16 -7.89
C LYS A 51 2.40 17.82 -8.91
N ALA A 52 2.58 18.17 -10.18
CA ALA A 52 1.63 17.80 -11.23
C ALA A 52 1.59 16.27 -11.43
N GLU A 53 2.75 15.61 -11.38
CA GLU A 53 2.88 14.16 -11.44
C GLU A 53 2.19 13.48 -10.27
N CYS A 54 2.48 13.90 -9.02
CA CYS A 54 1.81 13.39 -7.82
C CYS A 54 0.28 13.48 -7.95
N ASN A 55 -0.24 14.66 -8.30
CA ASN A 55 -1.68 14.85 -8.44
C ASN A 55 -2.28 13.94 -9.52
N TYR A 56 -1.60 13.78 -10.65
CA TYR A 56 -2.05 12.90 -11.72
C TYR A 56 -2.11 11.44 -11.27
N LEU A 57 -1.01 10.93 -10.69
CA LEU A 57 -0.91 9.55 -10.21
C LEU A 57 -1.93 9.25 -9.10
N PHE A 58 -2.10 10.18 -8.16
CA PHE A 58 -3.10 10.09 -7.10
C PHE A 58 -4.53 10.00 -7.66
N GLN A 59 -4.90 10.88 -8.59
CA GLN A 59 -6.22 10.83 -9.22
C GLN A 59 -6.41 9.57 -10.05
N LYS A 60 -5.35 9.10 -10.71
CA LYS A 60 -5.37 7.84 -11.47
C LYS A 60 -5.66 6.65 -10.56
N LEU A 61 -4.88 6.48 -9.48
CA LEU A 61 -5.08 5.40 -8.50
C LEU A 61 -6.51 5.43 -7.92
N ARG A 62 -6.93 6.61 -7.49
CA ARG A 62 -8.28 6.81 -6.93
C ARG A 62 -9.38 6.44 -7.91
N GLN A 63 -9.25 6.86 -9.16
CA GLN A 63 -10.26 6.58 -10.18
C GLN A 63 -10.30 5.10 -10.54
N GLU A 64 -9.14 4.46 -10.72
CA GLU A 64 -9.04 3.03 -11.03
C GLU A 64 -9.63 2.19 -9.87
N ALA A 65 -9.36 2.53 -8.61
CA ALA A 65 -9.92 1.85 -7.44
C ALA A 65 -11.46 2.02 -7.36
N ILE A 66 -11.98 3.21 -7.59
CA ILE A 66 -13.43 3.48 -7.64
C ILE A 66 -14.08 2.66 -8.76
N ASP A 67 -13.50 2.62 -9.95
CA ASP A 67 -14.08 1.92 -11.09
C ASP A 67 -13.99 0.40 -10.96
N PHE A 68 -12.97 -0.10 -10.28
CA PHE A 68 -12.88 -1.51 -9.88
C PHE A 68 -13.98 -1.85 -8.87
N GLY A 69 -14.11 -1.07 -7.79
CA GLY A 69 -15.09 -1.30 -6.73
C GLY A 69 -16.55 -1.21 -7.19
N LYS A 70 -16.85 -0.39 -8.22
CA LYS A 70 -18.19 -0.36 -8.86
C LYS A 70 -18.53 -1.65 -9.61
N LYS A 71 -17.53 -2.34 -10.15
CA LYS A 71 -17.70 -3.57 -10.94
C LYS A 71 -17.62 -4.82 -10.09
N HIS A 72 -16.86 -4.75 -9.00
CA HIS A 72 -16.55 -5.88 -8.13
C HIS A 72 -16.94 -5.56 -6.70
N THR A 73 -17.97 -6.23 -6.22
CA THR A 73 -18.53 -6.01 -4.89
C THR A 73 -18.63 -7.31 -4.11
N TYR A 74 -18.58 -7.20 -2.80
CA TYR A 74 -18.92 -8.26 -1.87
C TYR A 74 -20.27 -7.96 -1.22
N TYR A 75 -21.20 -8.91 -1.30
CA TYR A 75 -22.47 -8.81 -0.59
C TYR A 75 -22.36 -9.52 0.75
N ASP A 76 -22.48 -8.75 1.81
CA ASP A 76 -22.53 -9.22 3.18
C ASP A 76 -23.97 -9.56 3.57
N SER A 77 -24.26 -10.86 3.73
CA SER A 77 -25.57 -11.35 4.14
C SER A 77 -25.85 -11.16 5.63
N TYR A 78 -24.84 -10.89 6.45
CA TYR A 78 -24.98 -10.67 7.87
C TYR A 78 -25.64 -9.31 8.19
N ASN A 79 -25.18 -8.23 7.53
CA ASN A 79 -25.73 -6.89 7.65
C ASN A 79 -26.59 -6.47 6.46
N ASN A 80 -26.79 -7.34 5.47
CA ASN A 80 -27.49 -7.02 4.23
C ASN A 80 -26.91 -5.80 3.50
N THR A 81 -25.58 -5.74 3.41
CA THR A 81 -24.83 -4.60 2.89
C THR A 81 -23.89 -5.04 1.77
N THR A 82 -23.68 -4.17 0.78
CA THR A 82 -22.74 -4.40 -0.31
C THR A 82 -21.55 -3.49 -0.19
N TYR A 83 -20.35 -4.06 -0.20
CA TYR A 83 -19.08 -3.36 -0.09
C TYR A 83 -18.32 -3.38 -1.42
N PRO A 84 -17.70 -2.27 -1.85
CA PRO A 84 -16.79 -2.29 -2.99
C PRO A 84 -15.52 -3.07 -2.63
N LEU A 85 -15.04 -3.91 -3.54
CA LEU A 85 -13.71 -4.53 -3.42
C LEU A 85 -12.61 -3.54 -3.81
N GLY A 86 -11.37 -3.79 -3.36
CA GLY A 86 -10.25 -2.87 -3.56
C GLY A 86 -10.35 -1.59 -2.72
N TYR A 87 -11.18 -1.60 -1.66
CA TYR A 87 -11.38 -0.45 -0.77
C TYR A 87 -10.08 0.02 -0.11
N GLN A 88 -9.09 -0.82 0.02
CA GLN A 88 -7.77 -0.49 0.56
C GLN A 88 -7.07 0.61 -0.24
N TYR A 89 -7.35 0.67 -1.55
CA TYR A 89 -6.85 1.69 -2.48
C TYR A 89 -7.88 2.80 -2.76
N GLY A 90 -9.06 2.70 -2.15
CA GLY A 90 -10.19 3.61 -2.37
C GLY A 90 -10.11 4.90 -1.55
N PRO A 91 -11.02 5.84 -1.79
CA PRO A 91 -11.04 7.16 -1.13
C PRO A 91 -11.30 7.11 0.38
N ASN A 92 -11.82 6.00 0.88
CA ASN A 92 -12.13 5.80 2.30
C ASN A 92 -11.09 4.90 3.01
N GLY A 93 -10.06 4.46 2.29
CA GLY A 93 -8.97 3.68 2.88
C GLY A 93 -8.17 4.54 3.85
N ALA A 94 -8.13 4.16 5.15
CA ALA A 94 -7.43 4.91 6.18
C ALA A 94 -5.91 4.96 5.98
N THR A 95 -5.36 4.13 5.13
CA THR A 95 -3.93 3.92 4.93
C THR A 95 -3.48 3.98 3.48
N GLY A 96 -4.40 3.93 2.50
CA GLY A 96 -4.11 4.11 1.09
C GLY A 96 -4.15 5.58 0.67
N PRO A 97 -5.07 6.00 -0.19
CA PRO A 97 -5.07 7.35 -0.73
C PRO A 97 -5.16 8.50 0.28
N LEU A 98 -5.73 8.29 1.49
CA LEU A 98 -5.75 9.35 2.51
C LEU A 98 -4.36 9.63 3.08
N TRP A 99 -3.56 8.61 3.32
CA TRP A 99 -2.17 8.79 3.74
C TRP A 99 -1.35 9.49 2.64
N LEU A 100 -1.43 9.00 1.40
CA LEU A 100 -0.78 9.62 0.24
C LEU A 100 -1.25 11.05 -0.01
N GLN A 101 -2.53 11.34 0.20
CA GLN A 101 -3.05 12.71 0.11
C GLN A 101 -2.43 13.61 1.19
N GLY A 102 -2.25 13.10 2.40
CA GLY A 102 -1.57 13.80 3.49
C GLY A 102 -0.12 14.09 3.15
N GLU A 103 0.59 13.11 2.62
CA GLU A 103 1.98 13.23 2.17
C GLU A 103 2.13 14.29 1.07
N ILE A 104 1.33 14.21 0.00
CA ILE A 104 1.34 15.19 -1.09
C ILE A 104 1.03 16.60 -0.57
N SER A 105 0.07 16.74 0.35
CA SER A 105 -0.33 18.05 0.89
C SER A 105 0.71 18.65 1.84
N SER A 106 1.49 17.84 2.53
CA SER A 106 2.57 18.27 3.42
C SER A 106 3.91 18.46 2.72
N ALA A 107 4.07 17.96 1.50
CA ALA A 107 5.30 18.04 0.71
C ALA A 107 5.69 19.49 0.40
N GLN A 108 6.94 19.85 0.68
CA GLN A 108 7.48 21.19 0.48
C GLN A 108 8.76 21.19 -0.38
N THR A 109 9.53 20.11 -0.30
CA THR A 109 10.81 19.98 -1.02
C THR A 109 10.69 19.06 -2.24
N LEU A 110 11.68 19.14 -3.13
CA LEU A 110 11.77 18.21 -4.26
C LEU A 110 11.83 16.76 -3.79
N ALA A 111 12.56 16.47 -2.71
CA ALA A 111 12.68 15.12 -2.15
C ALA A 111 11.34 14.60 -1.63
N ASP A 112 10.53 15.44 -0.97
CA ASP A 112 9.19 15.03 -0.50
C ASP A 112 8.30 14.63 -1.67
N TYR A 113 8.29 15.40 -2.76
CA TYR A 113 7.52 15.08 -3.95
C TYR A 113 8.05 13.84 -4.69
N GLN A 114 9.38 13.63 -4.70
CA GLN A 114 9.96 12.40 -5.25
C GLN A 114 9.51 11.17 -4.48
N GLN A 115 9.55 11.22 -3.15
CA GLN A 115 9.04 10.15 -2.31
C GLN A 115 7.56 9.88 -2.57
N ALA A 116 6.71 10.90 -2.60
CA ALA A 116 5.30 10.75 -2.90
C ALA A 116 5.03 10.12 -4.29
N VAL A 117 5.84 10.43 -5.30
CA VAL A 117 5.75 9.78 -6.63
C VAL A 117 6.14 8.31 -6.55
N GLU A 118 7.18 7.96 -5.80
CA GLU A 118 7.61 6.58 -5.59
C GLU A 118 6.51 5.76 -4.90
N ASP A 119 5.92 6.29 -3.84
CA ASP A 119 4.84 5.64 -3.09
C ASP A 119 3.55 5.49 -3.91
N LEU A 120 3.20 6.50 -4.71
CA LEU A 120 2.08 6.43 -5.65
C LEU A 120 2.29 5.38 -6.75
N ASN A 121 3.49 5.27 -7.29
CA ASN A 121 3.81 4.24 -8.28
C ASN A 121 3.82 2.84 -7.66
N MET A 122 4.29 2.70 -6.43
CA MET A 122 4.21 1.45 -5.67
C MET A 122 2.74 1.02 -5.49
N ASP A 123 1.89 1.91 -4.99
CA ASP A 123 0.47 1.62 -4.79
C ASP A 123 -0.27 1.31 -6.11
N LEU A 124 0.03 2.03 -7.19
CA LEU A 124 -0.51 1.72 -8.52
C LEU A 124 -0.09 0.33 -9.00
N THR A 125 1.18 -0.03 -8.81
CA THR A 125 1.71 -1.35 -9.19
C THR A 125 1.03 -2.45 -8.38
N ASN A 126 0.91 -2.27 -7.07
CA ASN A 126 0.27 -3.24 -6.17
C ASN A 126 -1.24 -3.33 -6.44
N PHE A 127 -1.91 -2.21 -6.73
CA PHE A 127 -3.32 -2.21 -7.13
C PHE A 127 -3.54 -2.99 -8.43
N GLN A 128 -2.71 -2.78 -9.45
CA GLN A 128 -2.79 -3.52 -10.71
C GLN A 128 -2.53 -5.02 -10.51
N ALA A 129 -1.64 -5.38 -9.62
CA ALA A 129 -1.39 -6.76 -9.22
C ALA A 129 -2.62 -7.37 -8.53
N MET A 130 -3.26 -6.65 -7.59
CA MET A 130 -4.51 -7.09 -6.96
C MET A 130 -5.62 -7.32 -8.01
N VAL A 131 -5.77 -6.43 -8.97
CA VAL A 131 -6.76 -6.57 -10.06
C VAL A 131 -6.48 -7.82 -10.92
N ALA A 132 -5.21 -8.09 -11.22
CA ALA A 132 -4.81 -9.27 -11.97
C ALA A 132 -5.08 -10.57 -11.17
N ASP A 133 -4.70 -10.59 -9.89
CA ASP A 133 -4.88 -11.72 -8.98
C ASP A 133 -6.37 -12.02 -8.72
N PHE A 134 -7.22 -11.00 -8.66
CA PHE A 134 -8.67 -11.16 -8.45
C PHE A 134 -9.33 -12.08 -9.48
N SER A 135 -8.83 -12.14 -10.70
CA SER A 135 -9.34 -13.03 -11.75
C SER A 135 -8.63 -14.38 -11.81
N ASP A 136 -7.52 -14.56 -11.11
CA ASP A 136 -6.77 -15.80 -11.04
C ASP A 136 -7.59 -16.89 -10.29
N LYS A 137 -7.55 -18.11 -10.78
CA LYS A 137 -8.22 -19.28 -10.18
C LYS A 137 -7.22 -20.28 -9.59
N THR A 138 -5.96 -19.91 -9.55
CA THR A 138 -4.92 -20.68 -8.89
C THR A 138 -5.25 -20.81 -7.40
N PRO A 139 -5.21 -22.00 -6.81
CA PRO A 139 -5.47 -22.16 -5.37
C PRO A 139 -4.49 -21.31 -4.54
N TYR A 140 -4.98 -20.68 -3.47
CA TYR A 140 -4.21 -19.77 -2.60
C TYR A 140 -2.85 -20.34 -2.14
N ASN A 141 -2.74 -21.68 -2.03
CA ASN A 141 -1.55 -22.37 -1.57
C ASN A 141 -0.62 -22.86 -2.71
N LYS A 142 -0.76 -22.27 -3.88
CA LYS A 142 0.11 -22.50 -5.03
C LYS A 142 0.87 -21.22 -5.36
N VAL A 143 1.85 -21.34 -6.25
CA VAL A 143 2.58 -20.19 -6.76
C VAL A 143 1.64 -19.37 -7.65
N HIS A 144 1.46 -18.09 -7.32
CA HIS A 144 0.75 -17.14 -8.16
C HIS A 144 1.74 -16.38 -9.04
N GLN A 145 1.40 -16.22 -10.32
CA GLN A 145 2.25 -15.50 -11.25
C GLN A 145 2.40 -14.02 -10.84
N THR A 146 1.36 -13.46 -10.25
CA THR A 146 1.35 -12.09 -9.73
C THR A 146 2.40 -11.90 -8.63
N ASP A 147 2.53 -12.85 -7.69
CA ASP A 147 3.55 -12.80 -6.64
C ASP A 147 4.95 -12.77 -7.25
N ILE A 148 5.20 -13.66 -8.23
CA ILE A 148 6.50 -13.75 -8.91
C ILE A 148 6.83 -12.43 -9.61
N GLN A 149 5.87 -11.87 -10.37
CA GLN A 149 6.06 -10.60 -11.08
C GLN A 149 6.35 -9.43 -10.13
N LEU A 150 5.65 -9.37 -8.98
CA LEU A 150 5.92 -8.33 -7.98
C LEU A 150 7.28 -8.52 -7.30
N MET A 151 7.65 -9.77 -6.94
CA MET A 151 8.97 -10.05 -6.38
C MET A 151 10.11 -9.74 -7.37
N GLU A 152 9.90 -9.99 -8.67
CA GLU A 152 10.85 -9.59 -9.72
C GLU A 152 10.93 -8.07 -9.83
N HIS A 153 9.78 -7.38 -9.88
CA HIS A 153 9.70 -5.93 -9.99
C HIS A 153 10.44 -5.21 -8.85
N TYR A 154 10.27 -5.69 -7.62
CA TYR A 154 10.92 -5.11 -6.44
C TYR A 154 12.32 -5.69 -6.14
N GLY A 155 12.81 -6.65 -6.93
CA GLY A 155 14.14 -7.25 -6.74
C GLY A 155 14.22 -8.24 -5.57
N TYR A 156 13.10 -8.84 -5.15
CA TYR A 156 13.01 -9.70 -3.97
C TYR A 156 13.18 -11.20 -4.25
N MET A 157 13.45 -11.59 -5.51
CA MET A 157 13.54 -13.00 -5.91
C MET A 157 14.61 -13.82 -5.18
N ASN A 158 15.63 -13.17 -4.62
CA ASN A 158 16.71 -13.83 -3.88
C ASN A 158 16.61 -13.66 -2.37
N SER A 159 15.41 -13.37 -1.86
CA SER A 159 15.15 -13.06 -0.46
C SER A 159 14.07 -13.94 0.15
N LYS A 160 13.90 -13.85 1.48
CA LYS A 160 12.67 -14.27 2.17
C LYS A 160 11.62 -13.18 1.96
N VAL A 161 10.44 -13.57 1.51
CA VAL A 161 9.33 -12.64 1.23
C VAL A 161 8.03 -13.21 1.79
N VAL A 162 7.29 -12.39 2.48
CA VAL A 162 5.89 -12.64 2.84
C VAL A 162 5.02 -11.84 1.89
N VAL A 163 4.14 -12.51 1.16
CA VAL A 163 3.21 -11.87 0.22
C VAL A 163 1.79 -12.04 0.75
N VAL A 164 1.06 -10.93 0.86
CA VAL A 164 -0.35 -10.91 1.30
C VAL A 164 -1.22 -10.45 0.15
N SER A 165 -2.09 -11.34 -0.33
CA SER A 165 -3.16 -11.00 -1.27
C SER A 165 -4.38 -10.53 -0.50
N LEU A 166 -4.74 -9.25 -0.66
CA LEU A 166 -5.93 -8.64 -0.05
C LEU A 166 -7.22 -9.18 -0.69
N ALA A 167 -7.18 -9.52 -1.97
CA ALA A 167 -8.32 -10.07 -2.69
C ALA A 167 -8.66 -11.51 -2.25
N GLU A 168 -7.62 -12.34 -2.07
CA GLU A 168 -7.80 -13.75 -1.68
C GLU A 168 -7.87 -13.97 -0.17
N GLN A 169 -7.54 -12.95 0.65
CA GLN A 169 -7.35 -13.10 2.09
C GLN A 169 -6.38 -14.25 2.40
N ALA A 170 -5.25 -14.24 1.70
CA ALA A 170 -4.23 -15.28 1.77
C ALA A 170 -2.83 -14.68 1.96
N LEU A 171 -1.98 -15.40 2.66
CA LEU A 171 -0.58 -15.07 2.86
C LEU A 171 0.27 -16.22 2.31
N ARG A 172 1.18 -15.89 1.39
CA ARG A 172 2.14 -16.81 0.79
C ARG A 172 3.55 -16.44 1.21
N VAL A 173 4.36 -17.43 1.51
CA VAL A 173 5.74 -17.23 1.98
C VAL A 173 6.72 -17.81 0.99
N TYR A 174 7.64 -16.98 0.54
CA TYR A 174 8.66 -17.35 -0.44
C TYR A 174 10.06 -17.31 0.17
N ASN A 175 10.94 -18.15 -0.34
CA ASN A 175 12.36 -18.13 -0.05
C ASN A 175 13.14 -18.37 -1.36
N ASN A 176 13.93 -17.40 -1.77
CA ASN A 176 14.65 -17.43 -3.07
C ASN A 176 13.71 -17.79 -4.23
N GLY A 177 12.58 -17.07 -4.35
CA GLY A 177 11.58 -17.23 -5.40
C GLY A 177 10.76 -18.52 -5.35
N LYS A 178 10.93 -19.38 -4.33
CA LYS A 178 10.20 -20.63 -4.18
C LYS A 178 9.16 -20.51 -3.06
N LEU A 179 7.93 -20.87 -3.35
CA LEU A 179 6.86 -20.96 -2.35
C LEU A 179 7.22 -22.03 -1.31
N VAL A 180 7.26 -21.67 -0.04
CA VAL A 180 7.59 -22.55 1.08
C VAL A 180 6.39 -22.85 1.97
N ASN A 181 5.43 -21.92 2.06
CA ASN A 181 4.17 -22.13 2.78
C ASN A 181 3.10 -21.13 2.35
N ALA A 182 1.84 -21.39 2.70
CA ALA A 182 0.73 -20.48 2.48
C ALA A 182 -0.37 -20.69 3.53
N PHE A 183 -1.03 -19.59 3.91
CA PHE A 183 -2.06 -19.56 4.95
C PHE A 183 -3.25 -18.73 4.48
N LEU A 184 -4.44 -19.06 4.94
CA LEU A 184 -5.58 -18.15 4.90
C LEU A 184 -5.48 -17.17 6.07
N VAL A 185 -5.82 -15.91 5.83
CA VAL A 185 -5.70 -14.83 6.80
C VAL A 185 -6.97 -14.00 6.84
N VAL A 186 -7.02 -13.04 7.78
CA VAL A 186 -8.05 -11.99 7.80
C VAL A 186 -7.34 -10.64 7.87
N THR A 187 -7.54 -9.80 6.87
CA THR A 187 -6.98 -8.46 6.81
C THR A 187 -7.96 -7.41 7.37
N GLY A 188 -7.60 -6.15 7.27
CA GLY A 188 -8.39 -5.02 7.78
C GLY A 188 -9.77 -4.91 7.15
N GLN A 189 -10.76 -4.54 7.96
CA GLN A 189 -12.13 -4.25 7.51
C GLN A 189 -12.19 -2.94 6.68
N PRO A 190 -13.30 -2.66 5.97
CA PRO A 190 -13.39 -1.50 5.07
C PRO A 190 -13.06 -0.14 5.69
N ASP A 191 -13.40 0.08 6.96
CA ASP A 191 -13.12 1.34 7.65
C ASP A 191 -11.71 1.40 8.26
N LEU A 192 -11.04 0.27 8.41
CA LEU A 192 -9.71 0.11 9.00
C LEU A 192 -8.86 -0.86 8.15
N PRO A 193 -8.58 -0.52 6.89
CA PRO A 193 -7.93 -1.43 5.93
C PRO A 193 -6.48 -1.71 6.30
N THR A 194 -6.01 -2.89 5.88
CA THR A 194 -4.57 -3.20 5.88
C THR A 194 -3.86 -2.34 4.82
N PRO A 195 -2.76 -1.66 5.16
CA PRO A 195 -2.02 -0.85 4.20
C PRO A 195 -1.38 -1.73 3.12
N PRO A 196 -1.75 -1.54 1.83
CA PRO A 196 -0.98 -2.12 0.74
C PRO A 196 0.40 -1.50 0.66
N GLY A 197 1.34 -2.16 0.01
CA GLY A 197 2.68 -1.62 -0.16
C GLY A 197 3.79 -2.65 -0.04
N THR A 198 5.02 -2.14 -0.01
CA THR A 198 6.24 -2.91 0.23
C THR A 198 6.83 -2.53 1.58
N TRP A 199 6.81 -3.45 2.49
CA TRP A 199 7.21 -3.30 3.88
C TRP A 199 8.29 -4.32 4.24
N TRP A 200 8.71 -4.32 5.48
CA TRP A 200 9.59 -5.36 6.05
C TRP A 200 9.25 -5.62 7.51
N VAL A 201 9.69 -6.75 8.03
CA VAL A 201 9.55 -7.06 9.46
C VAL A 201 10.45 -6.11 10.26
N GLU A 202 9.84 -5.13 10.94
CA GLU A 202 10.52 -4.13 11.76
C GLU A 202 10.82 -4.64 13.19
N GLY A 203 9.97 -5.55 13.67
CA GLY A 203 10.09 -6.06 15.03
C GLY A 203 9.32 -7.36 15.24
N LYS A 204 9.73 -8.13 16.24
CA LYS A 204 9.09 -9.40 16.61
C LYS A 204 8.91 -9.45 18.14
N LYS A 205 7.72 -9.86 18.59
CA LYS A 205 7.39 -10.01 20.01
C LYS A 205 6.64 -11.30 20.27
N SER A 206 7.01 -12.05 21.30
CA SER A 206 6.35 -13.30 21.71
C SER A 206 6.68 -13.64 23.16
N PRO A 207 5.69 -13.77 24.10
CA PRO A 207 4.34 -13.20 23.94
C PRO A 207 4.32 -11.68 24.09
N THR A 208 3.19 -11.07 23.75
CA THR A 208 2.95 -9.62 23.94
C THR A 208 1.48 -9.35 24.23
N GLU A 209 1.14 -8.12 24.53
CA GLU A 209 -0.25 -7.67 24.68
C GLU A 209 -0.47 -6.44 23.79
N PHE A 210 -1.52 -6.47 22.99
CA PHE A 210 -1.96 -5.30 22.24
C PHE A 210 -2.96 -4.48 23.06
N LYS A 211 -2.82 -3.17 22.99
CA LYS A 211 -3.73 -2.19 23.65
C LYS A 211 -4.08 -1.12 22.66
N ALA A 212 -5.37 -0.79 22.62
CA ALA A 212 -5.82 0.37 21.86
C ALA A 212 -5.28 1.65 22.52
N ASP A 213 -4.68 2.52 21.71
CA ASP A 213 -4.20 3.85 22.13
C ASP A 213 -5.26 4.93 21.88
N VAL A 214 -6.52 4.57 22.06
CA VAL A 214 -7.67 5.44 21.86
C VAL A 214 -8.65 5.27 23.03
N PRO A 215 -9.48 6.28 23.34
CA PRO A 215 -10.51 6.16 24.38
C PRO A 215 -11.50 5.03 24.10
N GLN A 216 -12.04 4.42 25.16
CA GLN A 216 -13.01 3.32 25.05
C GLN A 216 -14.28 3.68 24.24
N SER A 217 -14.58 4.95 24.09
CA SER A 217 -15.68 5.43 23.26
C SER A 217 -15.36 5.48 21.75
N SER A 218 -14.11 5.26 21.38
CA SER A 218 -13.70 5.22 19.96
C SER A 218 -14.15 3.92 19.29
N PRO A 219 -14.61 3.95 18.04
CA PRO A 219 -14.87 2.73 17.25
C PRO A 219 -13.60 1.89 17.00
N GLU A 220 -12.43 2.47 17.14
CA GLU A 220 -11.15 1.79 17.02
C GLU A 220 -10.69 1.12 18.32
N TRP A 221 -11.43 1.31 19.42
CA TRP A 221 -11.07 0.73 20.70
C TRP A 221 -11.29 -0.79 20.72
N TYR A 222 -10.36 -1.48 21.34
CA TYR A 222 -10.49 -2.90 21.70
C TYR A 222 -9.87 -3.13 23.09
N PRO A 223 -10.31 -4.19 23.82
CA PRO A 223 -9.77 -4.50 25.13
C PRO A 223 -8.30 -4.97 25.03
N PRO A 224 -7.50 -4.86 26.11
CA PRO A 224 -6.17 -5.45 26.15
C PRO A 224 -6.20 -6.92 25.70
N THR A 225 -5.46 -7.23 24.64
CA THR A 225 -5.56 -8.49 23.92
C THR A 225 -4.20 -9.21 23.94
N PRO A 226 -4.09 -10.39 24.61
CA PRO A 226 -2.87 -11.18 24.59
C PRO A 226 -2.61 -11.77 23.20
N ILE A 227 -1.38 -11.63 22.72
CA ILE A 227 -0.90 -12.15 21.43
C ILE A 227 0.30 -13.04 21.68
N ASN A 228 0.31 -14.22 21.09
CA ASN A 228 1.43 -15.15 21.26
C ASN A 228 2.59 -14.82 20.32
N TYR A 229 2.31 -14.44 19.09
CA TYR A 229 3.30 -14.19 18.03
C TYR A 229 2.92 -12.93 17.27
N ALA A 230 3.73 -11.89 17.36
CA ALA A 230 3.52 -10.62 16.67
C ALA A 230 4.76 -10.23 15.88
N MET A 231 4.60 -9.93 14.61
CA MET A 231 5.63 -9.47 13.68
C MET A 231 5.17 -8.14 13.10
N GLN A 232 5.80 -7.05 13.55
CA GLN A 232 5.49 -5.70 13.08
C GLN A 232 6.02 -5.52 11.67
N PHE A 233 5.19 -5.05 10.75
CA PHE A 233 5.59 -4.76 9.37
C PHE A 233 5.44 -3.29 8.97
N HIS A 234 4.87 -2.45 9.84
CA HIS A 234 4.69 -1.03 9.57
C HIS A 234 4.71 -0.24 10.87
N SER A 235 5.42 0.90 10.88
CA SER A 235 5.69 1.75 12.06
C SER A 235 4.43 2.27 12.75
N ASN A 236 3.31 2.42 12.02
CA ASN A 236 2.02 2.81 12.61
C ASN A 236 1.30 1.69 13.38
N GLY A 237 2.01 0.61 13.74
CA GLY A 237 1.45 -0.43 14.61
C GLY A 237 0.69 -1.53 13.87
N TYR A 238 1.01 -1.80 12.60
CA TYR A 238 0.44 -2.93 11.88
C TYR A 238 1.32 -4.17 12.00
N PHE A 239 0.66 -5.31 12.27
CA PHE A 239 1.32 -6.58 12.56
C PHE A 239 0.74 -7.73 11.76
N LEU A 240 1.58 -8.73 11.48
CA LEU A 240 1.18 -10.10 11.20
C LEU A 240 1.13 -10.82 12.56
N HIS A 241 -0.02 -11.37 12.98
CA HIS A 241 -0.13 -11.95 14.33
C HIS A 241 -1.23 -12.99 14.46
N ASP A 242 -1.17 -13.80 15.52
CA ASP A 242 -2.21 -14.77 15.86
C ASP A 242 -3.47 -14.09 16.41
N SER A 243 -4.64 -14.69 16.11
CA SER A 243 -5.95 -14.19 16.53
C SER A 243 -6.78 -15.33 17.13
N TRP A 244 -6.62 -15.56 18.43
CA TRP A 244 -7.30 -16.62 19.18
C TRP A 244 -8.83 -16.46 19.26
N TRP A 245 -9.35 -15.29 18.92
CA TRP A 245 -10.78 -14.94 18.93
C TRP A 245 -11.50 -15.34 17.64
N ARG A 246 -10.78 -15.83 16.61
CA ARG A 246 -11.32 -16.25 15.32
C ARG A 246 -11.13 -17.73 15.10
N THR A 247 -12.06 -18.33 14.37
CA THR A 247 -11.93 -19.72 13.88
C THR A 247 -11.96 -19.80 12.36
N GLU A 248 -12.43 -18.75 11.68
CA GLU A 248 -12.52 -18.68 10.21
C GLU A 248 -11.55 -17.66 9.63
N TYR A 249 -10.94 -18.03 8.51
CA TYR A 249 -9.95 -17.25 7.77
C TYR A 249 -10.19 -17.41 6.27
N GLY A 250 -9.80 -16.42 5.47
CA GLY A 250 -9.89 -16.49 4.02
C GLY A 250 -10.89 -15.49 3.42
N PRO A 251 -11.30 -15.69 2.17
CA PRO A 251 -12.13 -14.76 1.43
C PRO A 251 -13.44 -14.42 2.15
N GLY A 252 -13.75 -13.14 2.26
CA GLY A 252 -14.97 -12.63 2.90
C GLY A 252 -14.85 -12.38 4.39
N MET A 253 -13.84 -12.92 5.07
CA MET A 253 -13.68 -12.79 6.52
C MET A 253 -13.20 -11.39 6.97
N ASN A 254 -12.80 -10.56 6.05
CA ASN A 254 -12.54 -9.13 6.26
C ASN A 254 -13.80 -8.24 6.23
N PHE A 255 -14.96 -8.80 5.89
CA PHE A 255 -16.28 -8.16 5.96
C PHE A 255 -17.08 -8.70 7.15
N PRO A 256 -18.21 -8.05 7.53
CA PRO A 256 -19.07 -8.57 8.57
C PRO A 256 -19.60 -9.98 8.21
N HIS A 257 -19.50 -10.90 9.16
CA HIS A 257 -19.88 -12.32 8.96
C HIS A 257 -20.21 -13.00 10.30
N LEU A 258 -20.75 -14.21 10.25
CA LEU A 258 -20.84 -15.10 11.39
C LEU A 258 -19.56 -15.96 11.47
N ASP A 259 -18.97 -16.00 12.63
CA ASP A 259 -17.90 -16.97 12.98
C ASP A 259 -18.40 -17.83 14.15
N PRO A 260 -19.04 -18.98 13.91
CA PRO A 260 -19.71 -19.78 14.95
C PRO A 260 -18.79 -20.28 16.06
N GLY A 261 -17.48 -20.41 15.77
CA GLY A 261 -16.47 -20.83 16.74
C GLY A 261 -15.70 -19.68 17.38
N GLY A 262 -15.90 -18.47 16.87
CA GLY A 262 -15.21 -17.27 17.31
C GLY A 262 -15.91 -16.54 18.45
N THR A 263 -15.37 -15.39 18.79
CA THR A 263 -15.97 -14.46 19.78
C THR A 263 -16.69 -13.31 19.07
N GLN A 264 -17.32 -12.40 19.82
CA GLN A 264 -17.90 -11.17 19.27
C GLN A 264 -16.92 -10.27 18.50
N TYR A 265 -15.62 -10.46 18.66
CA TYR A 265 -14.57 -9.70 17.97
C TYR A 265 -14.16 -10.33 16.63
N SER A 266 -14.67 -11.53 16.31
CA SER A 266 -14.34 -12.21 15.03
C SER A 266 -15.34 -11.90 13.91
N ILE A 267 -16.46 -11.26 14.21
CA ILE A 267 -17.52 -10.98 13.23
C ILE A 267 -17.19 -9.87 12.21
N HIS A 268 -16.02 -9.26 12.32
CA HIS A 268 -15.51 -8.23 11.41
C HIS A 268 -14.07 -8.55 11.00
N GLY A 269 -13.57 -7.86 9.99
CA GLY A 269 -12.15 -7.83 9.68
C GLY A 269 -11.29 -7.32 10.84
N SER A 270 -10.00 -7.23 10.64
CA SER A 270 -9.09 -6.65 11.64
C SER A 270 -9.13 -5.11 11.61
N HIS A 271 -8.40 -4.48 12.53
CA HIS A 271 -8.13 -3.03 12.51
C HIS A 271 -6.88 -2.69 11.65
N GLY A 272 -6.65 -3.45 10.58
CA GLY A 272 -5.53 -3.25 9.66
C GLY A 272 -4.39 -4.25 9.81
N CYS A 273 -4.29 -4.97 10.92
CA CYS A 273 -3.36 -6.09 11.06
C CYS A 273 -3.74 -7.27 10.16
N VAL A 274 -2.80 -8.16 9.89
CA VAL A 274 -3.05 -9.43 9.21
C VAL A 274 -3.19 -10.52 10.27
N ASN A 275 -4.41 -10.98 10.49
CA ASN A 275 -4.74 -12.02 11.46
C ASN A 275 -4.58 -13.41 10.87
N MET A 276 -4.02 -14.33 11.63
CA MET A 276 -3.87 -15.73 11.24
C MET A 276 -4.08 -16.67 12.42
N SER A 277 -4.19 -17.97 12.15
CA SER A 277 -4.27 -18.97 13.21
C SER A 277 -3.00 -18.94 14.08
N LYS A 278 -3.11 -19.38 15.34
CA LYS A 278 -1.96 -19.48 16.24
C LYS A 278 -0.85 -20.38 15.68
N ALA A 279 -1.22 -21.46 15.01
CA ALA A 279 -0.26 -22.40 14.43
C ALA A 279 0.51 -21.76 13.26
N ASP A 280 -0.21 -21.04 12.39
CA ASP A 280 0.37 -20.35 11.23
C ASP A 280 1.25 -19.17 11.68
N ALA A 281 0.80 -18.40 12.66
CA ALA A 281 1.58 -17.32 13.24
C ALA A 281 2.88 -17.82 13.91
N ALA A 282 2.80 -18.96 14.63
CA ALA A 282 3.98 -19.59 15.21
C ALA A 282 4.99 -20.03 14.14
N TRP A 283 4.49 -20.64 13.06
CA TRP A 283 5.34 -21.05 11.94
C TRP A 283 6.00 -19.83 11.28
N LEU A 284 5.20 -18.82 10.95
CA LEU A 284 5.70 -17.60 10.31
C LEU A 284 6.70 -16.86 11.19
N TYR A 285 6.41 -16.74 12.49
CA TYR A 285 7.31 -16.12 13.47
C TYR A 285 8.68 -16.78 13.50
N ASN A 286 8.76 -18.11 13.40
CA ASN A 286 10.02 -18.84 13.38
C ASN A 286 10.74 -18.74 12.03
N PHE A 287 10.02 -18.50 10.94
CA PHE A 287 10.59 -18.40 9.60
C PHE A 287 11.17 -17.01 9.30
N VAL A 288 10.44 -15.92 9.65
CA VAL A 288 10.86 -14.56 9.32
C VAL A 288 11.91 -14.03 10.28
N GLU A 289 12.75 -13.15 9.77
CA GLU A 289 13.77 -12.40 10.49
C GLU A 289 13.48 -10.90 10.38
N LEU A 290 14.19 -10.06 11.14
CA LEU A 290 14.16 -8.60 10.91
C LEU A 290 14.55 -8.32 9.45
N TYR A 291 13.87 -7.37 8.84
CA TYR A 291 14.03 -6.99 7.43
C TYR A 291 13.59 -8.04 6.40
N THR A 292 12.92 -9.14 6.82
CA THR A 292 12.19 -9.98 5.85
C THR A 292 11.15 -9.10 5.14
N HIS A 293 11.14 -9.11 3.81
CA HIS A 293 10.21 -8.30 3.01
C HIS A 293 8.77 -8.75 3.21
N VAL A 294 7.86 -7.79 3.33
CA VAL A 294 6.41 -7.99 3.40
C VAL A 294 5.78 -7.20 2.27
N LEU A 295 5.19 -7.88 1.31
CA LEU A 295 4.56 -7.33 0.13
C LEU A 295 3.05 -7.53 0.25
N ILE A 296 2.27 -6.45 0.16
CA ILE A 296 0.81 -6.47 0.32
C ILE A 296 0.16 -5.82 -0.91
N TYR A 297 -0.73 -6.59 -1.58
CA TYR A 297 -1.44 -6.14 -2.78
C TYR A 297 -2.90 -6.59 -2.85
#